data_22bdf72079067a1948cdc90ea1851356
#
_entry.id   22bdf72079067a1948cdc90ea1851356
#
_cell.length_a   1.000
_cell.length_b   1.000
_cell.length_c   1.000
_cell.angle_alpha   90.00
_cell.angle_beta   90.00
_cell.angle_gamma   90.00
#
_symmetry.space_group_name_H-M   'P 1'
#
loop_
_entity.id
_entity.type
_entity.pdbx_description
1 polymer ?
#
loop_
_entity_poly.entity_id
_entity_poly.type
_entity_poly.pdbx_seq_one_letter_code
_entity_poly.pdbx_strand_id
1 'polypeptide(L)'
;AASDVYKRQIGSMNTCGLGHDVVDVAAFAEQLAEPGSRMRALFSVREVRQASDRARQKNDGEAVHLAAKWAGKEAFLKAWCDYLGDAPYPFTLDNFPWPEIEILDDSRGVPHVSLGKGAASVFQTDYANSAAGARYSSAYSSASDNGPYAVMQERRNARSAQRSTIGAGSMPHIHISLSHDGSIASAVVTISVE
;
A
#
# COMPACT_ATOMS: atom_id res chain seq x y z
N ALA A 1 -26.88 7.16 -26.86
CA ALA A 1 -27.02 6.00 -25.97
C ALA A 1 -25.68 5.38 -25.56
N ALA A 2 -24.66 5.26 -26.44
CA ALA A 2 -23.33 4.72 -26.09
C ALA A 2 -22.50 5.69 -25.21
N SER A 3 -22.68 7.01 -25.37
CA SER A 3 -21.94 8.03 -24.61
C SER A 3 -22.37 8.11 -23.12
N ASP A 4 -23.59 7.72 -22.78
CA ASP A 4 -24.09 7.83 -21.40
C ASP A 4 -23.67 6.65 -20.53
N VAL A 5 -23.43 5.48 -21.13
CA VAL A 5 -22.86 4.33 -20.43
C VAL A 5 -21.37 4.62 -20.09
N TYR A 6 -20.64 5.23 -21.02
CA TYR A 6 -19.25 5.61 -20.81
C TYR A 6 -19.12 6.72 -19.74
N LYS A 7 -20.02 7.70 -19.72
CA LYS A 7 -20.03 8.78 -18.70
C LYS A 7 -20.37 8.26 -17.31
N ARG A 8 -21.18 7.20 -17.18
CA ARG A 8 -21.46 6.57 -15.87
C ARG A 8 -20.29 5.77 -15.32
N GLN A 9 -19.42 5.21 -16.19
CA GLN A 9 -18.18 4.54 -15.76
C GLN A 9 -17.08 5.51 -15.33
N ILE A 10 -17.10 6.76 -15.80
CA ILE A 10 -16.14 7.81 -15.39
C ILE A 10 -16.63 8.55 -14.12
N GLY A 11 -17.85 8.31 -13.68
CA GLY A 11 -18.53 9.07 -12.61
C GLY A 11 -18.07 8.82 -11.18
N SER A 12 -17.10 7.92 -10.93
CA SER A 12 -16.40 7.76 -9.66
C SER A 12 -15.06 7.10 -9.96
N MET A 13 -14.07 7.89 -10.35
CA MET A 13 -12.69 7.42 -10.25
C MET A 13 -12.33 7.42 -8.76
N ASN A 14 -12.65 6.31 -8.10
CA ASN A 14 -12.09 6.02 -6.80
C ASN A 14 -10.58 5.98 -6.98
N THR A 15 -9.85 6.84 -6.29
CA THR A 15 -8.40 6.82 -6.30
C THR A 15 -7.97 5.43 -5.91
N CYS A 16 -7.26 4.75 -6.80
CA CYS A 16 -6.82 3.38 -6.60
C CYS A 16 -5.30 3.33 -6.73
N GLY A 17 -4.66 2.68 -5.77
CA GLY A 17 -3.24 2.34 -5.85
C GLY A 17 -3.11 0.86 -6.21
N LEU A 18 -2.22 0.55 -7.14
CA LEU A 18 -1.89 -0.81 -7.56
C LEU A 18 -0.41 -1.07 -7.36
N GLY A 19 -0.08 -2.18 -6.70
CA GLY A 19 1.29 -2.67 -6.56
C GLY A 19 1.38 -4.15 -6.87
N HIS A 20 2.43 -4.52 -7.56
CA HIS A 20 2.78 -5.91 -7.87
C HIS A 20 4.24 -6.14 -7.60
N ASP A 21 4.55 -7.29 -7.02
CA ASP A 21 5.91 -7.73 -6.78
C ASP A 21 6.11 -9.23 -7.05
N VAL A 22 7.35 -9.59 -7.42
CA VAL A 22 7.77 -10.95 -7.73
C VAL A 22 9.12 -11.21 -7.08
N VAL A 23 9.23 -12.31 -6.35
CA VAL A 23 10.44 -12.72 -5.61
C VAL A 23 10.92 -14.08 -6.09
N ASP A 24 12.19 -14.19 -6.42
CA ASP A 24 12.86 -15.48 -6.59
C ASP A 24 13.09 -16.11 -5.20
N VAL A 25 12.46 -17.23 -4.95
CA VAL A 25 12.47 -17.91 -3.65
C VAL A 25 13.86 -18.41 -3.28
N ALA A 26 14.64 -18.89 -4.26
CA ALA A 26 15.99 -19.41 -3.99
C ALA A 26 16.95 -18.27 -3.61
N ALA A 27 16.96 -17.18 -4.39
CA ALA A 27 17.76 -16.00 -4.10
C ALA A 27 17.36 -15.36 -2.75
N PHE A 28 16.07 -15.32 -2.43
CA PHE A 28 15.59 -14.86 -1.14
C PHE A 28 16.06 -15.74 0.02
N ALA A 29 16.01 -17.08 -0.15
CA ALA A 29 16.47 -18.02 0.86
C ALA A 29 17.98 -17.87 1.13
N GLU A 30 18.79 -17.65 0.09
CA GLU A 30 20.23 -17.38 0.22
C GLU A 30 20.46 -16.09 1.03
N GLN A 31 19.79 -14.99 0.70
CA GLN A 31 19.89 -13.73 1.44
C GLN A 31 19.43 -13.86 2.91
N LEU A 32 18.37 -14.64 3.14
CA LEU A 32 17.86 -14.88 4.49
C LEU A 32 18.86 -15.68 5.36
N ALA A 33 19.60 -16.61 4.75
CA ALA A 33 20.59 -17.48 5.38
C ALA A 33 21.98 -16.85 5.51
N GLU A 34 22.25 -15.74 4.84
CA GLU A 34 23.55 -15.06 4.85
C GLU A 34 23.96 -14.65 6.27
N PRO A 35 25.19 -14.98 6.73
CA PRO A 35 25.67 -14.56 8.05
C PRO A 35 25.64 -13.03 8.21
N GLY A 36 24.97 -12.54 9.26
CA GLY A 36 24.79 -11.11 9.50
C GLY A 36 23.64 -10.45 8.73
N SER A 37 22.89 -11.21 7.96
CA SER A 37 21.70 -10.73 7.25
C SER A 37 20.70 -10.12 8.23
N ARG A 38 20.12 -8.99 7.84
CA ARG A 38 19.01 -8.34 8.54
C ARG A 38 17.65 -8.65 7.94
N MET A 39 17.58 -9.50 6.92
CA MET A 39 16.34 -9.82 6.21
C MET A 39 15.23 -10.29 7.16
N ARG A 40 15.57 -11.14 8.15
CA ARG A 40 14.59 -11.64 9.11
C ARG A 40 14.00 -10.54 10.01
N ALA A 41 14.75 -9.46 10.26
CA ALA A 41 14.28 -8.32 11.06
C ALA A 41 13.27 -7.42 10.31
N LEU A 42 13.08 -7.63 9.01
CA LEU A 42 12.05 -6.93 8.21
C LEU A 42 10.65 -7.54 8.41
N PHE A 43 10.55 -8.66 9.09
CA PHE A 43 9.30 -9.34 9.40
C PHE A 43 8.93 -9.16 10.88
N SER A 44 7.64 -9.08 11.15
CA SER A 44 7.15 -9.14 12.52
C SER A 44 7.27 -10.56 13.09
N VAL A 45 7.22 -10.66 14.41
CA VAL A 45 7.20 -11.96 15.09
C VAL A 45 6.00 -12.82 14.65
N ARG A 46 4.86 -12.18 14.37
CA ARG A 46 3.64 -12.87 13.92
C ARG A 46 3.83 -13.48 12.53
N GLU A 47 4.46 -12.74 11.60
CA GLU A 47 4.74 -13.22 10.25
C GLU A 47 5.69 -14.41 10.25
N VAL A 48 6.79 -14.31 11.00
CA VAL A 48 7.77 -15.40 11.13
C VAL A 48 7.10 -16.65 11.73
N ARG A 49 6.29 -16.49 12.78
CA ARG A 49 5.56 -17.60 13.37
C ARG A 49 4.62 -18.28 12.38
N GLN A 50 3.81 -17.49 11.65
CA GLN A 50 2.92 -18.04 10.63
C GLN A 50 3.67 -18.75 9.50
N ALA A 51 4.80 -18.19 9.04
CA ALA A 51 5.63 -18.82 8.02
C ALA A 51 6.17 -20.18 8.49
N SER A 52 6.69 -20.25 9.73
CA SER A 52 7.17 -21.50 10.33
C SER A 52 6.03 -22.53 10.51
N ASP A 53 4.84 -22.08 10.92
CA ASP A 53 3.68 -22.96 11.08
C ASP A 53 3.22 -23.53 9.72
N ARG A 54 3.19 -22.71 8.68
CA ARG A 54 2.85 -23.13 7.32
C ARG A 54 3.87 -24.10 6.75
N ALA A 55 5.15 -23.81 6.93
CA ALA A 55 6.24 -24.71 6.47
C ALA A 55 6.08 -26.12 7.07
N ARG A 56 5.76 -26.21 8.36
CA ARG A 56 5.49 -27.50 9.01
C ARG A 56 4.26 -28.21 8.46
N GLN A 57 3.18 -27.47 8.21
CA GLN A 57 1.93 -28.03 7.70
C GLN A 57 2.06 -28.54 6.26
N LYS A 58 2.81 -27.82 5.42
CA LYS A 58 3.00 -28.15 4.00
C LYS A 58 4.23 -29.06 3.77
N ASN A 59 5.05 -29.27 4.79
CA ASN A 59 6.31 -29.98 4.71
C ASN A 59 7.26 -29.37 3.66
N ASP A 60 7.33 -28.02 3.64
CA ASP A 60 8.20 -27.24 2.76
C ASP A 60 9.08 -26.27 3.57
N GLY A 61 9.80 -25.36 2.89
CA GLY A 61 10.73 -24.43 3.53
C GLY A 61 10.07 -23.17 4.06
N GLU A 62 10.44 -22.70 5.27
CA GLU A 62 10.00 -21.41 5.81
C GLU A 62 10.27 -20.24 4.85
N ALA A 63 11.38 -20.30 4.10
CA ALA A 63 11.78 -19.26 3.16
C ALA A 63 10.73 -19.02 2.06
N VAL A 64 10.03 -20.06 1.59
CA VAL A 64 8.96 -19.94 0.60
C VAL A 64 7.84 -19.03 1.13
N HIS A 65 7.42 -19.23 2.38
CA HIS A 65 6.35 -18.46 3.01
C HIS A 65 6.79 -17.04 3.35
N LEU A 66 8.06 -16.86 3.78
CA LEU A 66 8.61 -15.52 4.00
C LEU A 66 8.80 -14.76 2.68
N ALA A 67 9.21 -15.42 1.60
CA ALA A 67 9.32 -14.81 0.27
C ALA A 67 7.95 -14.30 -0.22
N ALA A 68 6.87 -15.07 -0.03
CA ALA A 68 5.52 -14.62 -0.37
C ALA A 68 5.09 -13.41 0.46
N LYS A 69 5.39 -13.39 1.78
CA LYS A 69 5.12 -12.23 2.63
C LYS A 69 5.96 -11.02 2.24
N TRP A 70 7.22 -11.25 1.84
CA TRP A 70 8.10 -10.19 1.33
C TRP A 70 7.54 -9.57 0.06
N ALA A 71 7.15 -10.38 -0.92
CA ALA A 71 6.46 -9.89 -2.12
C ALA A 71 5.22 -9.06 -1.75
N GLY A 72 4.44 -9.49 -0.74
CA GLY A 72 3.29 -8.73 -0.23
C GLY A 72 3.65 -7.37 0.34
N LYS A 73 4.76 -7.26 1.10
CA LYS A 73 5.24 -5.98 1.65
C LYS A 73 5.68 -5.01 0.55
N GLU A 74 6.47 -5.50 -0.43
CA GLU A 74 6.91 -4.68 -1.56
C GLU A 74 5.75 -4.27 -2.47
N ALA A 75 4.80 -5.19 -2.73
CA ALA A 75 3.58 -4.85 -3.46
C ALA A 75 2.75 -3.79 -2.73
N PHE A 76 2.64 -3.86 -1.38
CA PHE A 76 1.96 -2.81 -0.61
C PHE A 76 2.67 -1.46 -0.71
N LEU A 77 4.01 -1.42 -0.61
CA LEU A 77 4.77 -0.19 -0.79
C LEU A 77 4.52 0.42 -2.18
N LYS A 78 4.57 -0.40 -3.23
CA LYS A 78 4.30 0.05 -4.61
C LYS A 78 2.88 0.58 -4.77
N ALA A 79 1.88 -0.10 -4.19
CA ALA A 79 0.49 0.36 -4.20
C ALA A 79 0.31 1.68 -3.44
N TRP A 80 1.00 1.86 -2.31
CA TRP A 80 0.97 3.12 -1.56
C TRP A 80 1.61 4.26 -2.35
N CYS A 81 2.77 4.02 -2.99
CA CYS A 81 3.40 4.99 -3.86
C CYS A 81 2.52 5.39 -5.05
N ASP A 82 1.87 4.41 -5.72
CA ASP A 82 0.94 4.66 -6.82
C ASP A 82 -0.30 5.45 -6.34
N TYR A 83 -0.82 5.11 -5.17
CA TYR A 83 -1.92 5.84 -4.53
C TYR A 83 -1.58 7.31 -4.23
N LEU A 84 -0.35 7.60 -3.83
CA LEU A 84 0.12 8.96 -3.54
C LEU A 84 0.30 9.81 -4.81
N GLY A 85 0.56 9.19 -5.96
CA GLY A 85 0.83 9.88 -7.23
C GLY A 85 1.98 10.88 -7.09
N ASP A 86 1.71 12.16 -7.37
CA ASP A 86 2.72 13.23 -7.28
C ASP A 86 2.97 13.75 -5.85
N ALA A 87 2.29 13.22 -4.84
CA ALA A 87 2.51 13.62 -3.46
C ALA A 87 3.88 13.09 -2.95
N PRO A 88 4.56 13.81 -2.04
CA PRO A 88 5.82 13.32 -1.47
C PRO A 88 5.63 12.01 -0.72
N TYR A 89 6.55 11.07 -0.91
CA TYR A 89 6.56 9.83 -0.14
C TYR A 89 6.92 10.12 1.33
N PRO A 90 6.19 9.53 2.29
CA PRO A 90 6.41 9.76 3.72
C PRO A 90 7.68 9.08 4.23
N PHE A 91 8.18 8.07 3.52
CA PHE A 91 9.35 7.28 3.87
C PHE A 91 10.31 7.16 2.70
N THR A 92 11.59 6.92 3.01
CA THR A 92 12.58 6.38 2.08
C THR A 92 12.66 4.87 2.27
N LEU A 93 13.34 4.15 1.36
CA LEU A 93 13.55 2.71 1.52
C LEU A 93 14.33 2.36 2.80
N ASP A 94 15.24 3.26 3.23
CA ASP A 94 16.08 3.06 4.42
C ASP A 94 15.31 3.19 5.74
N ASN A 95 14.24 3.98 5.76
CA ASN A 95 13.43 4.22 6.97
C ASN A 95 12.01 3.68 6.89
N PHE A 96 11.69 2.92 5.84
CA PHE A 96 10.38 2.30 5.71
C PHE A 96 10.15 1.29 6.84
N PRO A 97 9.00 1.36 7.56
CA PRO A 97 8.76 0.57 8.76
C PRO A 97 8.34 -0.86 8.41
N TRP A 98 9.21 -1.64 7.74
CA TRP A 98 8.93 -2.99 7.24
C TRP A 98 8.26 -3.92 8.25
N PRO A 99 8.67 -3.97 9.54
CA PRO A 99 8.03 -4.85 10.52
C PRO A 99 6.60 -4.41 10.89
N GLU A 100 6.23 -3.15 10.62
CA GLU A 100 4.88 -2.64 10.86
C GLU A 100 3.91 -2.91 9.70
N ILE A 101 4.43 -3.33 8.55
CA ILE A 101 3.61 -3.76 7.41
C ILE A 101 3.51 -5.28 7.47
N GLU A 102 2.53 -5.80 8.16
CA GLU A 102 2.40 -7.24 8.34
C GLU A 102 1.50 -7.88 7.30
N ILE A 103 1.98 -8.92 6.65
CA ILE A 103 1.20 -9.78 5.77
C ILE A 103 0.80 -11.03 6.55
N LEU A 104 -0.45 -11.08 6.98
CA LEU A 104 -0.95 -12.12 7.87
C LEU A 104 -2.11 -12.88 7.24
N ASP A 105 -2.10 -14.19 7.41
CA ASP A 105 -3.22 -15.03 7.02
C ASP A 105 -4.28 -15.09 8.13
N ASP A 106 -5.55 -15.05 7.76
CA ASP A 106 -6.66 -15.35 8.68
C ASP A 106 -6.76 -16.86 8.98
N SER A 107 -7.75 -17.25 9.77
CA SER A 107 -8.01 -18.66 10.13
C SER A 107 -8.36 -19.55 8.92
N ARG A 108 -8.74 -18.96 7.79
CA ARG A 108 -9.06 -19.65 6.53
C ARG A 108 -7.87 -19.66 5.57
N GLY A 109 -6.76 -19.00 5.94
CA GLY A 109 -5.58 -18.86 5.09
C GLY A 109 -5.66 -17.74 4.06
N VAL A 110 -6.59 -16.78 4.22
CA VAL A 110 -6.71 -15.60 3.37
C VAL A 110 -5.73 -14.55 3.84
N PRO A 111 -4.83 -14.02 2.96
CA PRO A 111 -3.87 -13.01 3.35
C PRO A 111 -4.52 -11.63 3.53
N HIS A 112 -4.02 -10.88 4.51
CA HIS A 112 -4.41 -9.50 4.80
C HIS A 112 -3.18 -8.65 5.09
N VAL A 113 -3.25 -7.36 4.72
CA VAL A 113 -2.28 -6.36 5.15
C VAL A 113 -2.76 -5.79 6.49
N SER A 114 -1.90 -5.88 7.51
CA SER A 114 -2.12 -5.28 8.83
C SER A 114 -1.05 -4.22 9.08
N LEU A 115 -1.45 -3.00 9.40
CA LEU A 115 -0.53 -1.90 9.65
C LEU A 115 -0.32 -1.70 11.15
N GLY A 116 0.93 -1.64 11.58
CA GLY A 116 1.31 -1.20 12.92
C GLY A 116 0.91 0.26 13.16
N LYS A 117 0.89 0.70 14.42
CA LYS A 117 0.37 2.02 14.79
C LYS A 117 1.06 3.19 14.07
N GLY A 118 2.38 3.12 13.92
CA GLY A 118 3.17 4.14 13.23
C GLY A 118 2.83 4.22 11.76
N ALA A 119 2.92 3.09 11.06
CA ALA A 119 2.59 3.00 9.64
C ALA A 119 1.12 3.36 9.36
N ALA A 120 0.19 2.88 10.21
CA ALA A 120 -1.24 3.19 10.08
C ALA A 120 -1.52 4.70 10.20
N SER A 121 -0.89 5.38 11.16
CA SER A 121 -1.06 6.82 11.35
C SER A 121 -0.61 7.63 10.14
N VAL A 122 0.54 7.27 9.54
CA VAL A 122 1.07 7.93 8.34
C VAL A 122 0.17 7.64 7.15
N PHE A 123 -0.20 6.38 6.94
CA PHE A 123 -1.09 5.97 5.85
C PHE A 123 -2.44 6.67 5.89
N GLN A 124 -3.05 6.82 7.08
CA GLN A 124 -4.29 7.58 7.27
C GLN A 124 -4.12 9.06 6.93
N THR A 125 -2.99 9.67 7.32
CA THR A 125 -2.70 11.07 7.02
C THR A 125 -2.53 11.29 5.52
N ASP A 126 -1.84 10.39 4.83
CA ASP A 126 -1.67 10.43 3.38
C ASP A 126 -2.99 10.26 2.66
N TYR A 127 -3.83 9.33 3.13
CA TYR A 127 -5.17 9.13 2.63
C TYR A 127 -6.02 10.41 2.73
N ALA A 128 -6.07 11.02 3.89
CA ALA A 128 -6.82 12.26 4.09
C ALA A 128 -6.33 13.40 3.19
N ASN A 129 -5.01 13.50 2.99
CA ASN A 129 -4.39 14.50 2.12
C ASN A 129 -4.70 14.24 0.64
N SER A 130 -4.65 12.99 0.18
CA SER A 130 -4.95 12.60 -1.20
C SER A 130 -6.43 12.80 -1.54
N ALA A 131 -7.35 12.43 -0.65
CA ALA A 131 -8.78 12.66 -0.82
C ALA A 131 -9.13 14.16 -0.87
N ALA A 132 -8.43 14.99 -0.09
CA ALA A 132 -8.55 16.44 -0.15
C ALA A 132 -8.00 17.02 -1.47
N GLY A 133 -6.87 16.49 -1.95
CA GLY A 133 -6.26 16.87 -3.22
C GLY A 133 -7.13 16.54 -4.44
N ALA A 134 -7.76 15.38 -4.47
CA ALA A 134 -8.66 14.97 -5.54
C ALA A 134 -9.90 15.87 -5.65
N ARG A 135 -10.49 16.27 -4.52
CA ARG A 135 -11.61 17.25 -4.50
C ARG A 135 -11.19 18.63 -5.00
N TYR A 136 -9.96 19.02 -4.72
CA TYR A 136 -9.43 20.30 -5.18
C TYR A 136 -9.17 20.30 -6.68
N SER A 137 -8.62 19.23 -7.24
CA SER A 137 -8.38 19.08 -8.69
C SER A 137 -9.68 19.11 -9.49
N SER A 138 -10.76 18.50 -9.00
CA SER A 138 -12.09 18.55 -9.61
C SER A 138 -12.73 19.95 -9.58
N ALA A 139 -12.53 20.70 -8.51
CA ALA A 139 -13.02 22.08 -8.43
C ALA A 139 -12.26 23.05 -9.34
N TYR A 140 -10.99 22.73 -9.66
CA TYR A 140 -10.12 23.60 -10.43
C TYR A 140 -10.28 23.46 -11.95
N SER A 141 -10.74 22.32 -12.43
CA SER A 141 -11.02 22.13 -13.87
C SER A 141 -12.18 23.00 -14.38
N SER A 142 -12.92 23.64 -13.46
CA SER A 142 -14.04 24.54 -13.78
C SER A 142 -13.72 26.05 -13.63
N ALA A 143 -12.52 26.41 -13.19
CA ALA A 143 -12.13 27.83 -13.02
C ALA A 143 -10.92 28.16 -13.91
N SER A 144 -11.18 28.74 -15.08
CA SER A 144 -10.17 29.35 -15.94
C SER A 144 -9.75 30.72 -15.40
N ASP A 145 -8.45 31.03 -15.55
CA ASP A 145 -7.82 32.35 -15.42
C ASP A 145 -7.42 32.84 -14.01
N ASN A 146 -6.38 32.23 -13.43
CA ASN A 146 -5.45 32.99 -12.58
C ASN A 146 -4.08 32.30 -12.56
N GLY A 147 -3.01 33.05 -12.79
CA GLY A 147 -1.68 32.57 -13.03
C GLY A 147 -1.03 31.75 -11.89
N PRO A 148 0.15 31.14 -12.11
CA PRO A 148 0.73 30.09 -11.27
C PRO A 148 1.05 30.48 -9.82
N TYR A 149 1.17 31.78 -9.49
CA TYR A 149 1.46 32.24 -8.12
C TYR A 149 0.23 32.28 -7.21
N ALA A 150 -0.95 32.61 -7.72
CA ALA A 150 -2.21 32.59 -6.96
C ALA A 150 -2.56 31.15 -6.52
N VAL A 151 -2.28 30.18 -7.38
CA VAL A 151 -2.49 28.73 -7.15
C VAL A 151 -1.68 28.18 -5.96
N MET A 152 -0.42 28.63 -5.81
CA MET A 152 0.42 28.16 -4.69
C MET A 152 -0.05 28.71 -3.33
N GLN A 153 -0.56 29.92 -3.30
CA GLN A 153 -1.00 30.57 -2.06
C GLN A 153 -2.37 30.05 -1.60
N GLU A 154 -3.28 29.81 -2.54
CA GLU A 154 -4.55 29.14 -2.25
C GLU A 154 -4.38 27.69 -1.79
N ARG A 155 -3.44 26.93 -2.39
CA ARG A 155 -3.09 25.56 -1.93
C ARG A 155 -2.59 25.53 -0.49
N ARG A 156 -1.80 26.52 -0.05
CA ARG A 156 -1.34 26.63 1.35
C ARG A 156 -2.48 26.97 2.29
N ASN A 157 -3.37 27.86 1.91
CA ASN A 157 -4.49 28.30 2.72
C ASN A 157 -5.60 27.24 2.81
N ALA A 158 -5.89 26.51 1.73
CA ALA A 158 -6.82 25.38 1.71
C ALA A 158 -6.35 24.23 2.60
N ARG A 159 -5.02 23.91 2.60
CA ARG A 159 -4.44 22.90 3.48
C ARG A 159 -4.58 23.23 4.97
N SER A 160 -4.52 24.52 5.36
CA SER A 160 -4.66 24.94 6.75
C SER A 160 -6.11 25.01 7.22
N ALA A 161 -7.04 25.40 6.35
CA ALA A 161 -8.46 25.52 6.68
C ALA A 161 -9.18 24.16 6.75
N GLN A 162 -8.76 23.17 5.98
CA GLN A 162 -9.39 21.85 5.90
C GLN A 162 -8.94 20.86 6.99
N ARG A 163 -7.88 21.17 7.74
CA ARG A 163 -7.45 20.36 8.90
C ARG A 163 -8.51 20.29 10.02
N SER A 164 -9.49 21.16 10.04
CA SER A 164 -10.47 21.26 11.12
C SER A 164 -11.85 20.65 10.82
N THR A 165 -12.09 20.09 9.63
CA THR A 165 -13.44 19.63 9.23
C THR A 165 -13.49 18.24 8.58
N ILE A 166 -12.40 17.47 8.57
CA ILE A 166 -12.48 16.08 8.10
C ILE A 166 -13.05 15.25 9.25
N GLY A 167 -14.36 15.04 9.23
CA GLY A 167 -14.99 13.97 9.98
C GLY A 167 -14.31 12.65 9.65
N ALA A 168 -14.36 11.70 10.60
CA ALA A 168 -13.78 10.36 10.46
C ALA A 168 -14.19 9.72 9.12
N GLY A 169 -13.39 9.96 8.07
CA GLY A 169 -13.54 9.32 6.76
C GLY A 169 -13.30 7.84 6.88
N SER A 170 -13.96 7.03 6.08
CA SER A 170 -13.71 5.60 6.03
C SER A 170 -12.23 5.35 5.68
N MET A 171 -11.64 4.34 6.31
CA MET A 171 -10.27 3.91 5.99
C MET A 171 -10.23 3.36 4.56
N PRO A 172 -9.13 3.60 3.81
CA PRO A 172 -8.98 2.98 2.50
C PRO A 172 -9.01 1.46 2.63
N HIS A 173 -9.64 0.80 1.68
CA HIS A 173 -9.66 -0.65 1.60
C HIS A 173 -8.37 -1.14 0.95
N ILE A 174 -7.70 -2.08 1.61
CA ILE A 174 -6.48 -2.72 1.11
C ILE A 174 -6.82 -4.18 0.82
N HIS A 175 -6.66 -4.59 -0.43
CA HIS A 175 -6.82 -5.97 -0.86
C HIS A 175 -5.46 -6.53 -1.28
N ILE A 176 -5.20 -7.79 -0.94
CA ILE A 176 -3.97 -8.49 -1.29
C ILE A 176 -4.27 -9.88 -1.80
N SER A 177 -3.52 -10.29 -2.80
CA SER A 177 -3.45 -11.68 -3.27
C SER A 177 -2.00 -12.12 -3.31
N LEU A 178 -1.73 -13.30 -2.77
CA LEU A 178 -0.42 -13.94 -2.78
C LEU A 178 -0.46 -15.21 -3.60
N SER A 179 0.60 -15.47 -4.33
CA SER A 179 0.82 -16.74 -5.03
C SER A 179 2.28 -17.16 -4.92
N HIS A 180 2.52 -18.45 -4.85
CA HIS A 180 3.85 -19.01 -5.06
C HIS A 180 3.72 -20.29 -5.87
N ASP A 181 4.62 -20.48 -6.84
CA ASP A 181 4.70 -21.67 -7.65
C ASP A 181 6.17 -21.91 -8.05
N GLY A 182 6.66 -23.08 -7.76
CA GLY A 182 8.06 -23.44 -7.99
C GLY A 182 9.02 -22.49 -7.30
N SER A 183 9.84 -21.80 -8.10
CA SER A 183 10.87 -20.86 -7.63
C SER A 183 10.37 -19.43 -7.42
N ILE A 184 9.11 -19.14 -7.68
CA ILE A 184 8.58 -17.78 -7.68
C ILE A 184 7.53 -17.60 -6.60
N ALA A 185 7.62 -16.50 -5.84
CA ALA A 185 6.56 -15.94 -5.03
C ALA A 185 6.12 -14.60 -5.61
N SER A 186 4.83 -14.31 -5.60
CA SER A 186 4.28 -13.09 -6.17
C SER A 186 3.14 -12.56 -5.32
N ALA A 187 2.97 -11.23 -5.36
CA ALA A 187 1.88 -10.55 -4.68
C ALA A 187 1.31 -9.43 -5.52
N VAL A 188 0.00 -9.23 -5.42
CA VAL A 188 -0.71 -8.05 -5.93
C VAL A 188 -1.42 -7.38 -4.77
N VAL A 189 -1.29 -6.07 -4.65
CA VAL A 189 -2.01 -5.24 -3.67
C VAL A 189 -2.77 -4.14 -4.39
N THR A 190 -4.01 -3.90 -3.99
CA THR A 190 -4.78 -2.74 -4.40
C THR A 190 -5.23 -1.93 -3.20
N ILE A 191 -5.21 -0.60 -3.34
CA ILE A 191 -5.71 0.35 -2.35
C ILE A 191 -6.84 1.12 -3.01
N SER A 192 -8.05 1.03 -2.47
CA SER A 192 -9.23 1.71 -2.99
C SER A 192 -9.91 2.55 -1.92
N VAL A 193 -10.64 3.57 -2.36
CA VAL A 193 -11.48 4.45 -1.53
C VAL A 193 -12.92 4.37 -1.99
N GLU A 194 -13.84 4.25 -1.06
CA GLU A 194 -15.27 4.38 -1.30
C GLU A 194 -15.76 5.82 -1.12
#